data_bd0052d8d2c8fd39601e2029cca01583
#
_entry.id   bd0052d8d2c8fd39601e2029cca01583
#
_cell.length_a   1.000
_cell.length_b   1.000
_cell.length_c   1.000
_cell.angle_alpha   90.00
_cell.angle_beta   90.00
_cell.angle_gamma   90.00
#
_symmetry.space_group_name_H-M   'P 1'
#
loop_
_entity.id
_entity.type
_entity.pdbx_description
1 polymer ?
#
loop_
_entity_poly.entity_id
_entity_poly.type
_entity_poly.pdbx_seq_one_letter_code
_entity_poly.pdbx_strand_id
1 'polypeptide(L)'
;DELTESVENRMITERKQIAQQYRSLGEGAKQTWLGKLENERQAIMSRAYAEAEAIKGQAEAEVTKVYAEAYNVDREFFDFWRAIESYRQTFPKFSKTLTTDMDYFKFLYDPDAD
;
A
#
# COMPACT_ATOMS: atom_id res chain seq x y z
N ASP A 1 -63.02 21.46 -26.33
CA ASP A 1 -63.77 20.91 -25.23
C ASP A 1 -62.94 20.93 -23.95
N GLU A 2 -63.33 21.80 -23.04
CA GLU A 2 -62.62 22.05 -21.74
C GLU A 2 -62.44 20.75 -20.92
N LEU A 3 -63.44 19.87 -20.97
CA LEU A 3 -63.40 18.56 -20.31
C LEU A 3 -62.31 17.63 -20.87
N THR A 4 -62.14 17.58 -22.15
CA THR A 4 -61.14 16.74 -22.82
C THR A 4 -59.74 17.21 -22.49
N GLU A 5 -59.49 18.51 -22.48
CA GLU A 5 -58.21 19.11 -22.14
C GLU A 5 -57.88 18.90 -20.62
N SER A 6 -58.84 18.99 -19.77
CA SER A 6 -58.69 18.69 -18.33
C SER A 6 -58.29 17.24 -18.06
N VAL A 7 -58.92 16.29 -18.76
CA VAL A 7 -58.57 14.86 -18.68
C VAL A 7 -57.19 14.59 -19.22
N GLU A 8 -56.79 15.16 -20.35
CA GLU A 8 -55.47 15.01 -20.93
C GLU A 8 -54.38 15.54 -20.01
N ASN A 9 -54.58 16.73 -19.43
CA ASN A 9 -53.62 17.34 -18.48
C ASN A 9 -53.46 16.48 -17.20
N ARG A 10 -54.55 15.89 -16.74
CA ARG A 10 -54.51 14.98 -15.59
C ARG A 10 -53.73 13.72 -15.92
N MET A 11 -53.96 13.12 -17.07
CA MET A 11 -53.23 11.92 -17.51
C MET A 11 -51.72 12.19 -17.70
N ILE A 12 -51.37 13.36 -18.28
CA ILE A 12 -49.98 13.78 -18.42
C ILE A 12 -49.32 13.94 -17.01
N THR A 13 -50.02 14.56 -16.08
CA THR A 13 -49.52 14.75 -14.71
C THR A 13 -49.32 13.41 -14.00
N GLU A 14 -50.26 12.49 -14.09
CA GLU A 14 -50.13 11.16 -13.49
C GLU A 14 -48.94 10.37 -14.10
N ARG A 15 -48.77 10.42 -15.41
CA ARG A 15 -47.61 9.79 -16.08
C ARG A 15 -46.30 10.41 -15.67
N LYS A 16 -46.23 11.74 -15.52
CA LYS A 16 -45.05 12.44 -15.01
C LYS A 16 -44.70 12.02 -13.59
N GLN A 17 -45.69 11.88 -12.71
CA GLN A 17 -45.46 11.41 -11.33
C GLN A 17 -44.94 9.98 -11.31
N ILE A 18 -45.51 9.07 -12.08
CA ILE A 18 -45.06 7.69 -12.21
C ILE A 18 -43.60 7.66 -12.73
N ALA A 19 -43.32 8.40 -13.80
CA ALA A 19 -41.97 8.48 -14.35
C ALA A 19 -40.95 9.02 -13.33
N GLN A 20 -41.34 10.03 -12.54
CA GLN A 20 -40.49 10.56 -11.49
C GLN A 20 -40.24 9.55 -10.36
N GLN A 21 -41.26 8.79 -10.00
CA GLN A 21 -41.15 7.72 -9.00
C GLN A 21 -40.14 6.63 -9.46
N TYR A 22 -40.24 6.18 -10.72
CA TYR A 22 -39.30 5.22 -11.28
C TYR A 22 -37.86 5.76 -11.37
N ARG A 23 -37.71 7.05 -11.70
CA ARG A 23 -36.37 7.70 -11.69
C ARG A 23 -35.79 7.72 -10.29
N SER A 24 -36.60 8.09 -9.28
CA SER A 24 -36.14 8.11 -7.89
C SER A 24 -35.75 6.72 -7.38
N LEU A 25 -36.54 5.69 -7.71
CA LEU A 25 -36.22 4.30 -7.38
C LEU A 25 -34.93 3.84 -8.09
N GLY A 26 -34.79 4.18 -9.37
CA GLY A 26 -33.58 3.87 -10.14
C GLY A 26 -32.33 4.53 -9.59
N GLU A 27 -32.41 5.82 -9.24
CA GLU A 27 -31.30 6.52 -8.63
C GLU A 27 -30.95 5.95 -7.24
N GLY A 28 -31.95 5.63 -6.41
CA GLY A 28 -31.73 4.96 -5.12
C GLY A 28 -31.04 3.60 -5.27
N ALA A 29 -31.51 2.79 -6.23
CA ALA A 29 -30.86 1.50 -6.54
C ALA A 29 -29.42 1.69 -7.01
N LYS A 30 -29.15 2.65 -7.92
CA LYS A 30 -27.82 3.00 -8.38
C LYS A 30 -26.90 3.36 -7.21
N GLN A 31 -27.33 4.25 -6.32
CA GLN A 31 -26.51 4.65 -5.16
C GLN A 31 -26.20 3.46 -4.24
N THR A 32 -27.17 2.58 -4.04
CA THR A 32 -26.97 1.34 -3.27
C THR A 32 -25.90 0.44 -3.89
N TRP A 33 -25.95 0.26 -5.21
CA TRP A 33 -24.93 -0.54 -5.91
C TRP A 33 -23.56 0.10 -5.92
N LEU A 34 -23.47 1.41 -6.09
CA LEU A 34 -22.20 2.14 -6.00
C LEU A 34 -21.59 2.04 -4.59
N GLY A 35 -22.42 2.12 -3.55
CA GLY A 35 -21.97 1.93 -2.17
C GLY A 35 -21.44 0.50 -1.91
N LYS A 36 -22.14 -0.51 -2.41
CA LYS A 36 -21.66 -1.90 -2.34
C LYS A 36 -20.34 -2.10 -3.09
N LEU A 37 -20.23 -1.57 -4.30
CA LEU A 37 -19.01 -1.65 -5.10
C LEU A 37 -17.82 -1.03 -4.37
N GLU A 38 -18.00 0.15 -3.80
CA GLU A 38 -16.91 0.83 -3.07
C GLU A 38 -16.50 0.04 -1.81
N ASN A 39 -17.47 -0.50 -1.06
CA ASN A 39 -17.19 -1.35 0.09
C ASN A 39 -16.42 -2.63 -0.31
N GLU A 40 -16.83 -3.30 -1.38
CA GLU A 40 -16.12 -4.48 -1.88
C GLU A 40 -14.72 -4.14 -2.37
N ARG A 41 -14.57 -3.04 -3.10
CA ARG A 41 -13.27 -2.54 -3.55
C ARG A 41 -12.34 -2.32 -2.36
N GLN A 42 -12.82 -1.62 -1.34
CA GLN A 42 -12.04 -1.33 -0.13
C GLN A 42 -11.69 -2.60 0.65
N ALA A 43 -12.62 -3.56 0.75
CA ALA A 43 -12.37 -4.84 1.40
C ALA A 43 -11.30 -5.67 0.68
N ILE A 44 -11.33 -5.69 -0.65
CA ILE A 44 -10.30 -6.37 -1.48
C ILE A 44 -8.93 -5.71 -1.29
N MET A 45 -8.87 -4.37 -1.37
CA MET A 45 -7.63 -3.61 -1.18
C MET A 45 -7.04 -3.82 0.22
N SER A 46 -7.86 -3.78 1.25
CA SER A 46 -7.41 -3.99 2.64
C SER A 46 -6.88 -5.41 2.86
N ARG A 47 -7.55 -6.41 2.28
CA ARG A 47 -7.10 -7.80 2.34
C ARG A 47 -5.78 -8.01 1.62
N ALA A 48 -5.65 -7.47 0.41
CA ALA A 48 -4.42 -7.55 -0.36
C ALA A 48 -3.25 -6.85 0.34
N TYR A 49 -3.50 -5.69 0.94
CA TYR A 49 -2.50 -4.98 1.73
C TYR A 49 -2.06 -5.79 2.96
N ALA A 50 -3.01 -6.35 3.72
CA ALA A 50 -2.70 -7.18 4.88
C ALA A 50 -1.89 -8.42 4.51
N GLU A 51 -2.23 -9.07 3.39
CA GLU A 51 -1.49 -10.23 2.88
C GLU A 51 -0.07 -9.84 2.45
N ALA A 52 0.09 -8.74 1.75
CA ALA A 52 1.40 -8.23 1.35
C ALA A 52 2.29 -7.90 2.57
N GLU A 53 1.74 -7.24 3.58
CA GLU A 53 2.48 -6.94 4.82
C GLU A 53 2.82 -8.20 5.62
N ALA A 54 1.94 -9.21 5.64
CA ALA A 54 2.24 -10.50 6.25
C ALA A 54 3.41 -11.21 5.56
N ILE A 55 3.42 -11.22 4.21
CA ILE A 55 4.52 -11.81 3.41
C ILE A 55 5.83 -11.08 3.68
N LYS A 56 5.81 -9.73 3.68
CA LYS A 56 7.00 -8.93 4.01
C LYS A 56 7.51 -9.23 5.42
N GLY A 57 6.62 -9.25 6.41
CA GLY A 57 6.99 -9.54 7.79
C GLY A 57 7.59 -10.93 7.97
N GLN A 58 7.07 -11.94 7.27
CA GLN A 58 7.66 -13.28 7.25
C GLN A 58 9.06 -13.29 6.62
N ALA A 59 9.24 -12.60 5.49
CA ALA A 59 10.53 -12.49 4.84
C ALA A 59 11.56 -11.76 5.71
N GLU A 60 11.18 -10.68 6.37
CA GLU A 60 12.04 -9.94 7.30
C GLU A 60 12.44 -10.79 8.51
N ALA A 61 11.50 -11.58 9.06
CA ALA A 61 11.79 -12.50 10.15
C ALA A 61 12.78 -13.59 9.74
N GLU A 62 12.63 -14.15 8.52
CA GLU A 62 13.56 -15.14 7.98
C GLU A 62 14.95 -14.54 7.75
N VAL A 63 15.03 -13.34 7.17
CA VAL A 63 16.30 -12.62 7.00
C VAL A 63 16.97 -12.38 8.35
N THR A 64 16.23 -11.91 9.34
CA THR A 64 16.76 -11.67 10.69
C THR A 64 17.31 -12.94 11.32
N LYS A 65 16.60 -14.07 11.14
CA LYS A 65 17.05 -15.37 11.64
C LYS A 65 18.36 -15.81 10.98
N VAL A 66 18.45 -15.71 9.66
CA VAL A 66 19.66 -16.06 8.90
C VAL A 66 20.85 -15.22 9.35
N TYR A 67 20.68 -13.90 9.53
CA TYR A 67 21.75 -13.04 10.03
C TYR A 67 22.16 -13.37 11.48
N ALA A 68 21.20 -13.68 12.36
CA ALA A 68 21.50 -14.08 13.72
C ALA A 68 22.28 -15.41 13.77
N GLU A 69 21.92 -16.37 12.93
CA GLU A 69 22.66 -17.63 12.81
C GLU A 69 24.08 -17.39 12.29
N ALA A 70 24.26 -16.60 11.26
CA ALA A 70 25.58 -16.26 10.72
C ALA A 70 26.47 -15.51 11.76
N TYR A 71 25.91 -14.58 12.49
CA TYR A 71 26.60 -13.88 13.57
C TYR A 71 27.10 -14.83 14.68
N ASN A 72 26.33 -15.86 14.99
CA ASN A 72 26.73 -16.85 16.00
C ASN A 72 27.84 -17.80 15.54
N VAL A 73 28.09 -17.92 14.24
CA VAL A 73 29.16 -18.78 13.70
C VAL A 73 30.52 -18.10 13.84
N ASP A 74 30.64 -16.86 13.41
CA ASP A 74 31.86 -16.07 13.50
C ASP A 74 31.49 -14.58 13.54
N ARG A 75 31.60 -14.03 14.75
CA ARG A 75 31.22 -12.64 15.03
C ARG A 75 32.11 -11.63 14.34
N GLU A 76 33.42 -11.84 14.39
CA GLU A 76 34.40 -10.90 13.84
C GLU A 76 34.31 -10.85 12.32
N PHE A 77 34.24 -12.01 11.68
CA PHE A 77 34.05 -12.09 10.23
C PHE A 77 32.70 -11.50 9.80
N PHE A 78 31.64 -11.72 10.56
CA PHE A 78 30.32 -11.14 10.27
C PHE A 78 30.36 -9.62 10.32
N ASP A 79 30.94 -9.02 11.36
CA ASP A 79 31.05 -7.57 11.51
C ASP A 79 31.89 -6.95 10.38
N PHE A 80 33.00 -7.58 10.01
CA PHE A 80 33.81 -7.18 8.87
C PHE A 80 33.00 -7.23 7.56
N TRP A 81 32.39 -8.36 7.27
CA TRP A 81 31.59 -8.55 6.05
C TRP A 81 30.45 -7.54 5.97
N ARG A 82 29.76 -7.33 7.07
CA ARG A 82 28.64 -6.37 7.17
C ARG A 82 29.08 -4.94 6.90
N ALA A 83 30.25 -4.54 7.42
CA ALA A 83 30.82 -3.24 7.15
C ALA A 83 31.16 -3.05 5.67
N ILE A 84 31.81 -4.02 5.05
CA ILE A 84 32.16 -3.96 3.63
C ILE A 84 30.93 -3.90 2.74
N GLU A 85 29.88 -4.68 3.02
CA GLU A 85 28.62 -4.63 2.27
C GLU A 85 27.90 -3.28 2.45
N SER A 86 27.93 -2.72 3.66
CA SER A 86 27.41 -1.38 3.93
C SER A 86 28.17 -0.32 3.11
N TYR A 87 29.50 -0.40 3.04
CA TYR A 87 30.33 0.53 2.25
C TYR A 87 29.98 0.44 0.77
N ARG A 88 29.83 -0.78 0.26
CA ARG A 88 29.49 -1.03 -1.15
C ARG A 88 28.13 -0.41 -1.55
N GLN A 89 27.15 -0.42 -0.65
CA GLN A 89 25.84 0.16 -0.90
C GLN A 89 25.81 1.67 -0.71
N THR A 90 26.63 2.18 0.16
CA THR A 90 26.58 3.57 0.62
C THR A 90 27.46 4.48 -0.22
N PHE A 91 28.68 4.05 -0.57
CA PHE A 91 29.67 4.87 -1.31
C PHE A 91 29.17 5.41 -2.65
N PRO A 92 28.46 4.65 -3.49
CA PRO A 92 27.93 5.18 -4.75
C PRO A 92 26.91 6.31 -4.57
N LYS A 93 26.32 6.42 -3.38
CA LYS A 93 25.28 7.43 -3.07
C LYS A 93 25.87 8.73 -2.52
N PHE A 94 27.11 8.72 -2.10
CA PHE A 94 27.80 9.88 -1.57
C PHE A 94 28.82 10.45 -2.56
N SER A 95 28.61 11.69 -2.99
CA SER A 95 29.66 12.46 -3.65
C SER A 95 30.25 13.38 -2.61
N LYS A 96 31.29 12.97 -1.85
CA LYS A 96 31.91 13.89 -0.91
C LYS A 96 33.22 13.47 -0.28
N THR A 97 33.87 14.45 0.32
CA THR A 97 35.10 14.34 1.09
C THR A 97 34.87 13.47 2.32
N LEU A 98 35.48 12.29 2.35
CA LEU A 98 35.48 11.38 3.48
C LEU A 98 36.73 11.64 4.32
N THR A 99 36.54 11.92 5.60
CA THR A 99 37.61 11.83 6.57
C THR A 99 37.69 10.38 7.05
N THR A 100 38.88 9.78 6.97
CA THR A 100 39.11 8.36 7.27
C THR A 100 39.19 8.06 8.78
N ASP A 101 39.03 9.03 9.63
CA ASP A 101 39.10 8.91 11.10
C ASP A 101 37.78 8.48 11.76
N MET A 102 36.72 8.15 10.98
CA MET A 102 35.43 7.73 11.55
C MET A 102 35.44 6.21 11.80
N ASP A 103 34.97 5.77 12.96
CA ASP A 103 34.84 4.36 13.31
C ASP A 103 34.06 3.53 12.28
N TYR A 104 33.18 4.19 11.53
CA TYR A 104 32.47 3.56 10.41
C TYR A 104 33.41 3.00 9.34
N PHE A 105 34.57 3.58 9.14
CA PHE A 105 35.55 3.18 8.13
C PHE A 105 36.70 2.35 8.67
N LYS A 106 36.67 1.94 9.95
CA LYS A 106 37.76 1.22 10.59
C LYS A 106 38.25 0.00 9.80
N PHE A 107 37.36 -0.78 9.23
CA PHE A 107 37.67 -1.97 8.42
C PHE A 107 38.28 -1.68 7.03
N LEU A 108 38.32 -0.42 6.59
CA LEU A 108 39.00 -0.07 5.32
C LEU A 108 40.53 -0.03 5.48
N TYR A 109 41.03 0.19 6.71
CA TYR A 109 42.45 0.32 7.00
C TYR A 109 42.97 -0.68 8.04
N ASP A 110 42.07 -1.30 8.80
CA ASP A 110 42.39 -2.36 9.73
C ASP A 110 41.27 -3.42 9.75
N PRO A 111 41.48 -4.59 9.10
CA PRO A 111 40.47 -5.65 9.05
C PRO A 111 40.24 -6.32 10.41
N ASP A 112 41.17 -6.19 11.36
CA ASP A 112 41.12 -6.79 12.68
C ASP A 112 40.75 -5.75 13.77
N ALA A 113 40.20 -4.60 13.38
CA ALA A 113 39.83 -3.54 14.30
C ALA A 113 38.65 -3.93 15.21
N ASP A 114 38.89 -3.95 16.54
CA ASP A 114 37.90 -4.15 17.59
C ASP A 114 36.94 -2.95 17.76
#